data_e25885c271bc9784e7da92dd2190aad9
#
_entry.id   e25885c271bc9784e7da92dd2190aad9
#
_cell.length_a   1.000
_cell.length_b   1.000
_cell.length_c   1.000
_cell.angle_alpha   90.00
_cell.angle_beta   90.00
_cell.angle_gamma   90.00
#
_symmetry.space_group_name_H-M   'P 1'
#
loop_
_entity.id
_entity.type
_entity.pdbx_description
1 polymer ?
#
loop_
_entity_poly.entity_id
_entity_poly.type
_entity_poly.pdbx_seq_one_letter_code
_entity_poly.pdbx_strand_id
1 'polypeptide(L)'
;MAMRRREMALRGVLRAIDLPRERDGRRVRVAGAVITRQRPGTAKGFVFLTLEDETGIANIIVRPDLFVRERMTVIEERFLLVEGRLQNQDGITSVRAERFEPLPGARIDVESHDFY
;
A
#
# COMPACT_ATOMS: atom_id res chain seq x y z
N MET A 1 -1.47 13.57 12.64
CA MET A 1 -2.17 12.67 13.53
C MET A 1 -1.84 11.23 13.19
N ALA A 2 -1.57 10.43 14.16
CA ALA A 2 -1.22 9.04 13.93
C ALA A 2 -2.50 8.19 13.77
N MET A 3 -2.46 7.25 12.84
CA MET A 3 -3.51 6.26 12.74
C MET A 3 -3.04 4.99 13.43
N ARG A 4 -3.83 4.55 14.37
CA ARG A 4 -3.48 3.36 15.11
C ARG A 4 -4.00 2.14 14.41
N ARG A 5 -3.38 1.00 14.67
CA ARG A 5 -3.81 -0.26 14.06
C ARG A 5 -5.29 -0.52 14.32
N ARG A 6 -5.76 -0.17 15.50
CA ARG A 6 -7.15 -0.35 15.83
C ARG A 6 -8.08 0.44 14.91
N GLU A 7 -7.70 1.70 14.64
CA GLU A 7 -8.50 2.54 13.75
C GLU A 7 -8.50 2.00 12.34
N MET A 8 -7.36 1.49 11.89
CA MET A 8 -7.27 0.91 10.57
C MET A 8 -8.10 -0.35 10.46
N ALA A 9 -8.09 -1.17 11.49
CA ALA A 9 -8.91 -2.38 11.49
C ALA A 9 -10.39 -2.04 11.38
N LEU A 10 -10.84 -0.98 12.04
CA LEU A 10 -12.23 -0.54 11.95
C LEU A 10 -12.57 -0.05 10.54
N ARG A 11 -11.59 0.40 9.78
CA ARG A 11 -11.80 0.81 8.40
C ARG A 11 -11.60 -0.34 7.42
N GLY A 12 -11.41 -1.55 7.92
CA GLY A 12 -11.22 -2.70 7.06
C GLY A 12 -9.84 -2.81 6.46
N VAL A 13 -8.85 -2.18 7.08
CA VAL A 13 -7.48 -2.22 6.58
C VAL A 13 -6.80 -3.48 7.10
N LEU A 14 -6.26 -4.28 6.19
CA LEU A 14 -5.57 -5.51 6.53
C LEU A 14 -4.10 -5.22 6.81
N ARG A 15 -3.48 -6.05 7.64
CA ARG A 15 -2.04 -5.98 7.84
C ARG A 15 -1.34 -6.63 6.66
N ALA A 16 -0.14 -6.17 6.37
CA ALA A 16 0.63 -6.74 5.26
C ALA A 16 0.80 -8.25 5.42
N ILE A 17 1.04 -8.70 6.64
CA ILE A 17 1.28 -10.11 6.91
C ILE A 17 0.07 -10.99 6.62
N ASP A 18 -1.12 -10.39 6.57
CA ASP A 18 -2.35 -11.15 6.34
C ASP A 18 -2.67 -11.34 4.86
N LEU A 19 -2.05 -10.55 3.98
CA LEU A 19 -2.39 -10.59 2.56
C LEU A 19 -2.20 -11.95 1.92
N PRO A 20 -1.12 -12.70 2.17
CA PRO A 20 -0.95 -13.99 1.53
C PRO A 20 -2.01 -15.01 1.89
N ARG A 21 -2.75 -14.78 2.97
CA ARG A 21 -3.80 -15.70 3.40
C ARG A 21 -5.15 -15.39 2.78
N GLU A 22 -5.26 -14.23 2.13
CA GLU A 22 -6.54 -13.82 1.59
C GLU A 22 -6.73 -14.39 0.19
N ARG A 23 -7.99 -14.43 -0.23
CA ARG A 23 -8.33 -15.02 -1.52
C ARG A 23 -7.88 -14.14 -2.67
N ASP A 24 -7.31 -14.75 -3.69
CA ASP A 24 -6.98 -14.07 -4.93
C ASP A 24 -8.25 -13.38 -5.48
N GLY A 25 -8.10 -12.14 -5.91
CA GLY A 25 -9.22 -11.36 -6.45
C GLY A 25 -10.02 -10.59 -5.42
N ARG A 26 -9.78 -10.82 -4.13
CA ARG A 26 -10.51 -10.11 -3.10
C ARG A 26 -10.18 -8.62 -3.11
N ARG A 27 -11.18 -7.78 -2.91
CA ARG A 27 -10.92 -6.36 -2.69
C ARG A 27 -10.37 -6.15 -1.29
N VAL A 28 -9.24 -5.49 -1.21
CA VAL A 28 -8.54 -5.29 0.06
C VAL A 28 -8.13 -3.85 0.23
N ARG A 29 -7.86 -3.46 1.48
CA ARG A 29 -7.26 -2.18 1.84
C ARG A 29 -6.02 -2.45 2.65
N VAL A 30 -4.93 -1.78 2.29
CA VAL A 30 -3.68 -1.87 3.06
C VAL A 30 -3.15 -0.46 3.23
N ALA A 31 -2.36 -0.25 4.27
CA ALA A 31 -1.79 1.05 4.55
C ALA A 31 -0.37 0.90 5.03
N GLY A 32 0.46 1.86 4.71
CA GLY A 32 1.83 1.81 5.17
C GLY A 32 2.66 2.97 4.66
N ALA A 33 3.93 2.94 5.05
CA ALA A 33 4.91 3.89 4.57
C ALA A 33 5.39 3.46 3.18
N VAL A 34 5.49 4.40 2.28
CA VAL A 34 5.99 4.12 0.93
C VAL A 34 7.50 4.05 1.01
N ILE A 35 8.07 2.86 0.94
CA ILE A 35 9.51 2.70 1.08
C ILE A 35 10.22 2.58 -0.26
N THR A 36 9.53 2.18 -1.33
CA THR A 36 10.11 2.22 -2.67
C THR A 36 9.06 2.64 -3.67
N ARG A 37 9.53 3.26 -4.74
CA ARG A 37 8.74 3.60 -5.91
C ARG A 37 9.57 3.26 -7.12
N GLN A 38 9.09 2.38 -7.98
CA GLN A 38 9.83 1.97 -9.17
C GLN A 38 8.96 2.08 -10.40
N ARG A 39 9.54 2.58 -11.48
CA ARG A 39 8.88 2.68 -12.76
C ARG A 39 9.83 2.15 -13.82
N PRO A 40 9.97 0.80 -13.91
CA PRO A 40 10.94 0.21 -14.84
C PRO A 40 10.60 0.57 -16.29
N GLY A 41 11.63 0.81 -17.08
CA GLY A 41 11.42 1.14 -18.50
C GLY A 41 10.75 0.02 -19.26
N THR A 42 10.89 -1.21 -18.82
CA THR A 42 10.28 -2.37 -19.48
C THR A 42 8.84 -2.62 -19.05
N ALA A 43 8.33 -1.88 -18.08
CA ALA A 43 7.01 -2.15 -17.51
C ALA A 43 5.89 -1.37 -18.19
N LYS A 44 6.17 -0.69 -19.30
CA LYS A 44 5.14 -0.02 -20.11
C LYS A 44 4.29 0.97 -19.30
N GLY A 45 4.93 1.71 -18.42
CA GLY A 45 4.25 2.74 -17.65
C GLY A 45 3.68 2.29 -16.33
N PHE A 46 3.78 1.02 -16.00
CA PHE A 46 3.37 0.56 -14.67
C PHE A 46 4.33 1.09 -13.62
N VAL A 47 3.78 1.34 -12.45
CA VAL A 47 4.57 1.78 -11.30
C VAL A 47 4.38 0.75 -10.21
N PHE A 48 5.46 0.45 -9.49
CA PHE A 48 5.44 -0.51 -8.41
C PHE A 48 5.83 0.19 -7.12
N LEU A 49 4.99 0.03 -6.10
CA LEU A 49 5.25 0.61 -4.79
C LEU A 49 5.45 -0.52 -3.81
N THR A 50 6.27 -0.26 -2.80
CA THR A 50 6.32 -1.14 -1.64
C THR A 50 5.87 -0.32 -0.44
N LEU A 51 4.85 -0.80 0.24
CA LEU A 51 4.38 -0.20 1.48
C LEU A 51 4.85 -1.06 2.64
N GLU A 52 5.24 -0.43 3.71
CA GLU A 52 5.66 -1.13 4.91
C GLU A 52 4.76 -0.74 6.08
N ASP A 53 4.25 -1.74 6.78
CA ASP A 53 3.58 -1.52 8.06
C ASP A 53 4.36 -2.28 9.14
N GLU A 54 3.82 -2.32 10.33
CA GLU A 54 4.55 -2.95 11.45
C GLU A 54 4.67 -4.47 11.31
N THR A 55 3.94 -5.08 10.38
CA THR A 55 3.97 -6.53 10.21
C THR A 55 4.78 -7.00 9.01
N GLY A 56 5.13 -6.09 8.11
CA GLY A 56 5.87 -6.46 6.90
C GLY A 56 5.59 -5.52 5.77
N ILE A 57 5.76 -6.02 4.55
CA ILE A 57 5.60 -5.19 3.35
C ILE A 57 4.46 -5.69 2.49
N ALA A 58 3.90 -4.76 1.73
CA ALA A 58 2.88 -5.07 0.73
C ALA A 58 3.35 -4.50 -0.60
N ASN A 59 3.28 -5.32 -1.64
CA ASN A 59 3.66 -4.90 -2.99
C ASN A 59 2.43 -4.38 -3.71
N ILE A 60 2.54 -3.19 -4.27
CA ILE A 60 1.42 -2.50 -4.92
C ILE A 60 1.74 -2.31 -6.39
N ILE A 61 0.80 -2.68 -7.25
CA ILE A 61 0.93 -2.49 -8.69
C ILE A 61 -0.01 -1.36 -9.08
N VAL A 62 0.55 -0.34 -9.74
CA VAL A 62 -0.22 0.82 -10.16
C VAL A 62 -0.23 0.86 -11.69
N ARG A 63 -1.42 0.74 -12.28
CA ARG A 63 -1.57 0.78 -13.73
C ARG A 63 -1.24 2.17 -14.26
N PRO A 64 -0.80 2.26 -15.51
CA PRO A 64 -0.41 3.56 -16.08
C PRO A 64 -1.49 4.63 -16.01
N ASP A 65 -2.75 4.26 -16.31
CA ASP A 65 -3.83 5.23 -16.30
C ASP A 65 -4.09 5.75 -14.89
N LEU A 66 -4.02 4.89 -13.91
CA LEU A 66 -4.21 5.31 -12.53
C LEU A 66 -3.05 6.18 -12.07
N PHE A 67 -1.84 5.83 -12.48
CA PHE A 67 -0.67 6.62 -12.13
C PHE A 67 -0.78 8.04 -12.68
N VAL A 68 -1.23 8.19 -13.91
CA VAL A 68 -1.40 9.52 -14.49
C VAL A 68 -2.41 10.33 -13.68
N ARG A 69 -3.50 9.70 -13.27
CA ARG A 69 -4.56 10.37 -12.55
C ARG A 69 -4.15 10.73 -11.12
N GLU A 70 -3.37 9.85 -10.47
CA GLU A 70 -3.02 10.00 -9.07
C GLU A 70 -1.55 10.32 -8.87
N ARG A 71 -0.93 10.89 -9.87
CA ARG A 71 0.52 11.04 -9.87
C ARG A 71 1.09 11.72 -8.64
N MET A 72 0.49 12.86 -8.26
CA MET A 72 1.01 13.61 -7.12
C MET A 72 0.91 12.80 -5.83
N THR A 73 -0.21 12.15 -5.63
CA THR A 73 -0.40 11.33 -4.45
C THR A 73 0.63 10.20 -4.40
N VAL A 74 0.81 9.51 -5.52
CA VAL A 74 1.72 8.37 -5.56
C VAL A 74 3.17 8.80 -5.35
N ILE A 75 3.55 9.95 -5.90
CA ILE A 75 4.94 10.40 -5.84
C ILE A 75 5.28 11.07 -4.51
N GLU A 76 4.35 11.85 -3.97
CA GLU A 76 4.68 12.73 -2.88
C GLU A 76 4.29 12.25 -1.49
N GLU A 77 3.29 11.40 -1.39
CA GLU A 77 2.83 11.01 -0.06
C GLU A 77 3.74 9.96 0.54
N ARG A 78 4.07 10.14 1.80
CA ARG A 78 4.94 9.22 2.51
C ARG A 78 4.17 8.04 3.10
N PHE A 79 2.89 8.25 3.39
CA PHE A 79 2.03 7.22 3.94
C PHE A 79 0.77 7.17 3.12
N LEU A 80 0.41 5.98 2.69
CA LEU A 80 -0.77 5.79 1.84
C LEU A 80 -1.63 4.66 2.36
N LEU A 81 -2.92 4.84 2.20
CA LEU A 81 -3.88 3.74 2.25
C LEU A 81 -4.23 3.41 0.81
N VAL A 82 -4.14 2.15 0.45
CA VAL A 82 -4.40 1.69 -0.91
C VAL A 82 -5.54 0.70 -0.88
N GLU A 83 -6.51 0.91 -1.76
CA GLU A 83 -7.60 -0.02 -1.96
C GLU A 83 -7.45 -0.63 -3.34
N GLY A 84 -7.59 -1.93 -3.44
CA GLY A 84 -7.47 -2.59 -4.73
C GLY A 84 -7.81 -4.06 -4.65
N ARG A 85 -7.41 -4.78 -5.70
CA ARG A 85 -7.67 -6.21 -5.80
C ARG A 85 -6.41 -6.98 -5.49
N LEU A 86 -6.55 -7.97 -4.64
CA LEU A 86 -5.43 -8.81 -4.27
C LEU A 86 -5.12 -9.77 -5.41
N GLN A 87 -3.84 -9.87 -5.73
CA GLN A 87 -3.34 -10.91 -6.63
C GLN A 87 -2.48 -11.82 -5.79
N ASN A 88 -2.92 -13.05 -5.65
CA ASN A 88 -2.22 -14.01 -4.82
C ASN A 88 -2.06 -15.28 -5.65
N GLN A 89 -1.02 -15.32 -6.47
CA GLN A 89 -0.80 -16.38 -7.43
C GLN A 89 0.65 -16.83 -7.40
N ASP A 90 0.86 -18.11 -7.48
CA ASP A 90 2.20 -18.71 -7.59
C ASP A 90 3.13 -18.25 -6.46
N GLY A 91 2.57 -18.11 -5.27
CA GLY A 91 3.36 -17.69 -4.12
C GLY A 91 3.71 -16.22 -4.08
N ILE A 92 3.25 -15.44 -5.06
CA ILE A 92 3.52 -14.02 -5.12
C ILE A 92 2.25 -13.26 -4.77
N THR A 93 2.37 -12.35 -3.80
CA THR A 93 1.23 -11.57 -3.33
C THR A 93 1.44 -10.11 -3.64
N SER A 94 0.46 -9.49 -4.29
CA SER A 94 0.49 -8.06 -4.57
C SER A 94 -0.93 -7.52 -4.61
N VAL A 95 -1.06 -6.20 -4.57
CA VAL A 95 -2.35 -5.52 -4.64
C VAL A 95 -2.36 -4.65 -5.89
N ARG A 96 -3.33 -4.86 -6.77
CA ARG A 96 -3.53 -3.99 -7.92
C ARG A 96 -4.35 -2.81 -7.44
N ALA A 97 -3.71 -1.65 -7.35
CA ALA A 97 -4.34 -0.47 -6.79
C ALA A 97 -5.48 0.02 -7.65
N GLU A 98 -6.55 0.45 -7.00
CA GLU A 98 -7.67 1.11 -7.64
C GLU A 98 -7.89 2.49 -7.09
N ARG A 99 -7.56 2.70 -5.81
CA ARG A 99 -7.71 3.98 -5.15
C ARG A 99 -6.61 4.20 -4.14
N PHE A 100 -6.25 5.45 -3.97
CA PHE A 100 -5.26 5.85 -2.96
C PHE A 100 -5.89 6.88 -2.03
N GLU A 101 -5.57 6.77 -0.77
CA GLU A 101 -5.93 7.78 0.21
C GLU A 101 -4.65 8.21 0.91
N PRO A 102 -4.23 9.45 0.77
CA PRO A 102 -3.06 9.92 1.51
C PRO A 102 -3.37 9.97 2.98
N LEU A 103 -2.35 9.73 3.79
CA LEU A 103 -2.47 9.81 5.23
C LEU A 103 -1.56 10.91 5.74
N PRO A 104 -1.87 12.18 5.39
CA PRO A 104 -0.98 13.29 5.72
C PRO A 104 -0.97 13.52 7.22
N GLY A 105 0.21 13.73 7.74
CA GLY A 105 0.36 13.90 9.17
C GLY A 105 0.09 12.66 9.96
N ALA A 106 -0.32 11.58 9.31
CA ALA A 106 -0.52 10.33 9.98
C ALA A 106 0.80 9.61 10.10
N ARG A 107 1.01 8.95 11.19
CA ARG A 107 2.09 8.04 11.30
C ARG A 107 1.46 6.79 11.71
N ILE A 108 1.84 5.76 11.02
CA ILE A 108 1.50 4.45 11.51
C ILE A 108 2.30 4.34 12.79
N ASP A 109 1.68 3.89 13.84
CA ASP A 109 2.32 3.79 15.12
C ASP A 109 3.39 2.76 15.12
N VAL A 110 4.30 2.87 14.19
CA VAL A 110 5.38 2.01 14.14
C VAL A 110 6.48 2.58 14.83
N GLU A 111 6.51 3.75 14.94
CA GLU A 111 7.49 4.29 15.40
C GLU A 111 7.56 4.49 16.60
N SER A 112 6.91 4.32 16.93
CA SER A 112 7.14 4.42 18.05
C SER A 112 8.42 4.07 18.34
N HIS A 113 9.03 4.07 17.88
CA HIS A 113 10.19 3.84 18.22
C HIS A 113 11.15 4.56 17.65
N ASP A 114 11.11 4.84 17.39
CA ASP A 114 11.83 5.39 17.11
C ASP A 114 12.31 6.19 17.13
N PHE A 115 12.63 6.35 17.04
CA PHE A 115 13.21 6.94 16.98
C PHE A 115 13.60 7.55 17.57
N TYR A 116 13.74 7.72 17.86
CA TYR A 116 14.15 8.20 18.39
C TYR A 116 14.42 8.30 19.07
#